data_85bd34b80c26a4e78227f75c1686d529
#
_entry.id   85bd34b80c26a4e78227f75c1686d529
#
_cell.length_a   1.000
_cell.length_b   1.000
_cell.length_c   1.000
_cell.angle_alpha   90.00
_cell.angle_beta   90.00
_cell.angle_gamma   90.00
#
_symmetry.space_group_name_H-M   'P 1'
#
loop_
_entity.id
_entity.type
_entity.pdbx_description
1 polymer ?
#
loop_
_entity_poly.entity_id
_entity_poly.type
_entity_poly.pdbx_seq_one_letter_code
_entity_poly.pdbx_strand_id
1 'polypeptide(L)'
;MEYPVAYGGGAKEYKTRGIPHSWLVGPNGMIVWKGHPASLNNAIIEKHIVGARIGPRFEIDPEFEKASQYLEKGAIGKAYGELEKQAKRAKTDELKESANKSMKSLEEYGEKRFKAIAEMKAAKRYVDGMAAMQREIAAFKGMDISKKFEKELRS
;
A
#
# COMPACT_ATOMS: atom_id res chain seq x y z
N MET A 1 20.99 -8.80 3.98
CA MET A 1 20.20 -7.57 3.83
C MET A 1 21.17 -6.44 3.56
N GLU A 2 21.14 -5.90 2.34
CA GLU A 2 21.90 -4.68 2.05
C GLU A 2 21.00 -3.49 2.40
N TYR A 3 21.41 -2.69 3.36
CA TYR A 3 20.77 -1.43 3.68
C TYR A 3 21.44 -0.32 2.91
N PRO A 4 20.71 0.57 2.23
CA PRO A 4 21.31 1.73 1.62
C PRO A 4 21.90 2.63 2.72
N VAL A 5 23.20 2.81 2.70
CA VAL A 5 23.91 3.69 3.63
C VAL A 5 24.26 4.98 2.90
N ALA A 6 23.70 6.10 3.37
CA ALA A 6 24.04 7.42 2.86
C ALA A 6 25.21 8.01 3.66
N TYR A 7 26.31 8.35 2.98
CA TYR A 7 27.45 9.06 3.57
C TYR A 7 27.33 10.56 3.29
N GLY A 8 27.73 11.37 4.27
CA GLY A 8 27.83 12.84 4.11
C GLY A 8 26.53 13.60 4.34
N GLY A 9 25.43 12.92 4.67
CA GLY A 9 24.18 13.54 5.11
C GLY A 9 24.31 14.03 6.54
N GLY A 10 24.64 15.31 6.74
CA GLY A 10 24.62 15.90 8.07
C GLY A 10 23.18 16.13 8.53
N ALA A 11 22.83 15.63 9.73
CA ALA A 11 21.52 15.86 10.35
C ALA A 11 21.32 17.32 10.85
N LYS A 12 21.94 18.32 10.16
CA LYS A 12 21.86 19.73 10.55
C LYS A 12 20.42 20.25 10.62
N GLU A 13 19.55 19.75 9.74
CA GLU A 13 18.14 20.12 9.68
C GLU A 13 17.34 19.52 10.85
N TYR A 14 17.79 18.40 11.39
CA TYR A 14 17.08 17.67 12.46
C TYR A 14 17.51 18.10 13.88
N LYS A 15 18.47 19.03 14.02
CA LYS A 15 18.94 19.61 15.30
C LYS A 15 19.09 18.57 16.43
N THR A 16 19.88 17.53 16.20
CA THR A 16 20.19 16.55 17.24
C THR A 16 21.24 17.05 18.20
N ARG A 17 21.04 16.84 19.51
CA ARG A 17 22.01 17.19 20.56
C ARG A 17 22.95 16.02 20.93
N GLY A 18 22.85 14.89 20.22
CA GLY A 18 23.64 13.69 20.50
C GLY A 18 23.07 12.46 19.83
N ILE A 19 23.81 11.36 19.87
CA ILE A 19 23.45 10.02 19.41
C ILE A 19 23.49 9.05 20.59
N PRO A 20 22.61 8.03 20.60
CA PRO A 20 21.59 7.70 19.60
C PRO A 20 20.34 8.60 19.70
N HIS A 21 19.78 8.98 18.55
CA HIS A 21 18.56 9.78 18.46
C HIS A 21 17.65 9.21 17.36
N SER A 22 16.36 9.21 17.57
CA SER A 22 15.36 8.69 16.60
C SER A 22 14.21 9.64 16.41
N TRP A 23 13.63 9.59 15.23
CA TRP A 23 12.42 10.32 14.86
C TRP A 23 11.37 9.32 14.38
N LEU A 24 10.14 9.51 14.80
CA LEU A 24 8.99 8.84 14.22
C LEU A 24 8.33 9.80 13.23
N VAL A 25 8.24 9.37 11.97
CA VAL A 25 7.53 10.10 10.92
C VAL A 25 6.14 9.52 10.81
N GLY A 26 5.14 10.37 10.96
CA GLY A 26 3.74 9.98 10.85
C GLY A 26 3.30 9.74 9.39
N PRO A 27 2.07 9.25 9.19
CA PRO A 27 1.52 8.97 7.87
C PRO A 27 1.44 10.16 6.92
N ASN A 28 1.43 11.36 7.48
CA ASN A 28 1.41 12.64 6.76
C ASN A 28 2.82 13.17 6.38
N GLY A 29 3.87 12.38 6.66
CA GLY A 29 5.26 12.78 6.41
C GLY A 29 5.85 13.75 7.44
N MET A 30 5.12 14.09 8.50
CA MET A 30 5.60 14.99 9.55
C MET A 30 6.25 14.21 10.69
N ILE A 31 7.29 14.80 11.33
CA ILE A 31 7.87 14.23 12.54
C ILE A 31 6.87 14.40 13.67
N VAL A 32 6.38 13.28 14.21
CA VAL A 32 5.37 13.22 15.28
C VAL A 32 5.96 12.89 16.64
N TRP A 33 7.17 12.33 16.67
CA TRP A 33 7.91 12.07 17.88
C TRP A 33 9.42 12.11 17.63
N LYS A 34 10.19 12.49 18.62
CA LYS A 34 11.65 12.48 18.61
C LYS A 34 12.18 12.11 19.99
N GLY A 35 13.25 11.33 20.07
CA GLY A 35 13.84 10.95 21.34
C GLY A 35 14.89 9.85 21.21
N HIS A 36 15.32 9.35 22.36
CA HIS A 36 16.23 8.21 22.41
C HIS A 36 15.49 6.93 21.94
N PRO A 37 16.09 6.05 21.11
CA PRO A 37 15.44 4.83 20.61
C PRO A 37 14.80 3.97 21.69
N ALA A 38 15.47 3.83 22.84
CA ALA A 38 14.95 3.05 23.98
C ALA A 38 13.67 3.62 24.61
N SER A 39 13.33 4.88 24.31
CA SER A 39 12.09 5.51 24.79
C SER A 39 10.93 5.31 23.82
N LEU A 40 11.18 4.79 22.62
CA LEU A 40 10.14 4.47 21.64
C LEU A 40 9.47 3.15 22.03
N ASN A 41 8.19 3.21 22.34
CA ASN A 41 7.39 2.04 22.73
C ASN A 41 6.14 1.92 21.85
N ASN A 42 5.45 0.78 21.96
CA ASN A 42 4.27 0.50 21.16
C ASN A 42 3.16 1.54 21.35
N ALA A 43 2.95 2.03 22.56
CA ALA A 43 1.91 3.04 22.82
C ALA A 43 2.17 4.35 22.04
N ILE A 44 3.45 4.77 21.93
CA ILE A 44 3.82 5.93 21.11
C ILE A 44 3.56 5.65 19.63
N ILE A 45 3.92 4.45 19.16
CA ILE A 45 3.70 4.05 17.75
C ILE A 45 2.21 4.00 17.46
N GLU A 46 1.42 3.29 18.26
CA GLU A 46 -0.03 3.13 18.09
C GLU A 46 -0.76 4.48 18.05
N LYS A 47 -0.39 5.42 18.92
CA LYS A 47 -0.94 6.77 18.92
C LYS A 47 -0.76 7.50 17.59
N HIS A 48 0.33 7.23 16.89
CA HIS A 48 0.71 8.01 15.70
C HIS A 48 0.50 7.26 14.38
N ILE A 49 0.13 5.96 14.40
CA ILE A 49 -0.24 5.21 13.20
C ILE A 49 -1.73 5.31 12.83
N VAL A 50 -2.52 6.00 13.66
CA VAL A 50 -3.94 6.24 13.35
C VAL A 50 -4.03 6.99 12.01
N GLY A 51 -4.70 6.38 11.03
CA GLY A 51 -4.77 6.89 9.66
C GLY A 51 -3.56 6.53 8.79
N ALA A 52 -2.60 5.73 9.29
CA ALA A 52 -1.56 5.16 8.45
C ALA A 52 -2.18 4.19 7.44
N ARG A 53 -1.91 4.42 6.18
CA ARG A 53 -2.35 3.53 5.10
C ARG A 53 -1.20 2.57 4.78
N ILE A 54 -1.42 1.28 5.01
CA ILE A 54 -0.52 0.22 4.55
C ILE A 54 -0.96 -0.14 3.13
N GLY A 55 -0.46 0.58 2.14
CA GLY A 55 -0.79 0.28 0.75
C GLY A 55 -0.49 1.43 -0.20
N PRO A 56 -0.59 1.18 -1.50
CA PRO A 56 -0.38 2.21 -2.51
C PRO A 56 -1.47 3.27 -2.41
N ARG A 57 -1.10 4.50 -2.72
CA ARG A 57 -2.08 5.57 -2.95
C ARG A 57 -2.56 5.47 -4.39
N PHE A 58 -3.86 5.32 -4.55
CA PHE A 58 -4.52 5.43 -5.84
C PHE A 58 -5.17 6.80 -5.92
N GLU A 59 -4.98 7.47 -7.06
CA GLU A 59 -5.72 8.69 -7.37
C GLU A 59 -7.12 8.28 -7.83
N ILE A 60 -8.08 8.49 -6.96
CA ILE A 60 -9.49 8.18 -7.21
C ILE A 60 -10.26 9.50 -7.16
N ASP A 61 -11.12 9.69 -8.15
CA ASP A 61 -11.98 10.86 -8.23
C ASP A 61 -12.83 10.97 -6.94
N PRO A 62 -12.98 12.17 -6.35
CA PRO A 62 -13.78 12.37 -5.15
C PRO A 62 -15.22 11.88 -5.25
N GLU A 63 -15.79 11.82 -6.46
CA GLU A 63 -17.13 11.28 -6.68
C GLU A 63 -17.21 9.76 -6.40
N PHE A 64 -16.10 9.04 -6.38
CA PHE A 64 -16.03 7.61 -6.07
C PHE A 64 -15.67 7.35 -4.59
N GLU A 65 -16.25 8.11 -3.67
CA GLU A 65 -15.97 8.03 -2.23
C GLU A 65 -16.02 6.58 -1.70
N LYS A 66 -17.00 5.81 -2.15
CA LYS A 66 -17.19 4.41 -1.71
C LYS A 66 -16.06 3.50 -2.16
N ALA A 67 -15.51 3.71 -3.36
CA ALA A 67 -14.33 3.00 -3.85
C ALA A 67 -13.10 3.39 -3.03
N SER A 68 -12.93 4.67 -2.70
CA SER A 68 -11.87 5.17 -1.84
C SER A 68 -11.91 4.52 -0.45
N GLN A 69 -13.09 4.41 0.18
CA GLN A 69 -13.28 3.75 1.46
C GLN A 69 -12.87 2.26 1.43
N TYR A 70 -13.14 1.55 0.33
CA TYR A 70 -12.69 0.16 0.17
C TYR A 70 -11.18 0.07 0.03
N LEU A 71 -10.54 1.01 -0.69
CA LEU A 71 -9.09 1.07 -0.82
C LEU A 71 -8.40 1.37 0.51
N GLU A 72 -8.98 2.23 1.32
CA GLU A 72 -8.49 2.51 2.69
C GLU A 72 -8.45 1.25 3.56
N LYS A 73 -9.39 0.34 3.34
CA LYS A 73 -9.48 -0.95 4.03
C LYS A 73 -8.67 -2.07 3.35
N GLY A 74 -7.91 -1.75 2.29
CA GLY A 74 -7.16 -2.74 1.51
C GLY A 74 -8.02 -3.69 0.68
N ALA A 75 -9.31 -3.42 0.52
CA ALA A 75 -10.27 -4.25 -0.22
C ALA A 75 -10.33 -3.85 -1.69
N ILE A 76 -9.22 -4.04 -2.42
CA ILE A 76 -9.02 -3.56 -3.80
C ILE A 76 -10.08 -4.13 -4.76
N GLY A 77 -10.39 -5.43 -4.64
CA GLY A 77 -11.41 -6.06 -5.48
C GLY A 77 -12.82 -5.48 -5.27
N LYS A 78 -13.17 -5.06 -4.03
CA LYS A 78 -14.43 -4.38 -3.77
C LYS A 78 -14.45 -2.97 -4.36
N ALA A 79 -13.32 -2.25 -4.28
CA ALA A 79 -13.18 -0.94 -4.90
C ALA A 79 -13.33 -1.03 -6.42
N TYR A 80 -12.69 -2.02 -7.05
CA TYR A 80 -12.82 -2.28 -8.48
C TYR A 80 -14.26 -2.53 -8.89
N GLY A 81 -14.98 -3.44 -8.19
CA GLY A 81 -16.38 -3.70 -8.47
C GLY A 81 -17.31 -2.51 -8.26
N GLU A 82 -16.98 -1.60 -7.34
CA GLU A 82 -17.73 -0.36 -7.16
C GLU A 82 -17.46 0.62 -8.31
N LEU A 83 -16.20 0.79 -8.73
CA LEU A 83 -15.84 1.60 -9.90
C LEU A 83 -16.50 1.09 -11.18
N GLU A 84 -16.57 -0.24 -11.38
CA GLU A 84 -17.27 -0.85 -12.52
C GLU A 84 -18.77 -0.48 -12.54
N LYS A 85 -19.43 -0.52 -11.37
CA LYS A 85 -20.84 -0.08 -11.25
C LYS A 85 -21.01 1.40 -11.56
N GLN A 86 -20.08 2.24 -11.06
CA GLN A 86 -20.12 3.67 -11.31
C GLN A 86 -19.87 3.99 -12.80
N ALA A 87 -18.93 3.31 -13.46
CA ALA A 87 -18.70 3.44 -14.89
C ALA A 87 -19.95 3.11 -15.74
N LYS A 88 -20.70 2.06 -15.33
CA LYS A 88 -21.97 1.67 -16.01
C LYS A 88 -23.11 2.67 -15.75
N ARG A 89 -23.07 3.43 -14.67
CA ARG A 89 -24.11 4.40 -14.28
C ARG A 89 -23.72 5.85 -14.51
N ALA A 90 -22.49 6.07 -15.00
CA ALA A 90 -21.96 7.42 -15.21
C ALA A 90 -22.85 8.20 -16.17
N LYS A 91 -23.20 9.42 -15.76
CA LYS A 91 -24.04 10.34 -16.56
C LYS A 91 -23.23 11.13 -17.59
N THR A 92 -21.91 11.19 -17.42
CA THR A 92 -21.00 11.90 -18.29
C THR A 92 -19.87 10.98 -18.74
N ASP A 93 -19.34 11.22 -19.93
CA ASP A 93 -18.21 10.46 -20.45
C ASP A 93 -16.95 10.68 -19.62
N GLU A 94 -16.77 11.86 -19.05
CA GLU A 94 -15.65 12.21 -18.15
C GLU A 94 -15.61 11.31 -16.89
N LEU A 95 -16.75 11.14 -16.23
CA LEU A 95 -16.85 10.25 -15.07
C LEU A 95 -16.61 8.79 -15.44
N LYS A 96 -17.10 8.36 -16.58
CA LYS A 96 -16.87 7.00 -17.09
C LYS A 96 -15.37 6.78 -17.38
N GLU A 97 -14.70 7.74 -17.98
CA GLU A 97 -13.27 7.68 -18.27
C GLU A 97 -12.45 7.70 -16.97
N SER A 98 -12.80 8.54 -16.00
CA SER A 98 -12.17 8.59 -14.67
C SER A 98 -12.28 7.26 -13.95
N ALA A 99 -13.46 6.62 -13.95
CA ALA A 99 -13.65 5.29 -13.38
C ALA A 99 -12.79 4.22 -14.08
N ASN A 100 -12.75 4.22 -15.41
CA ASN A 100 -11.95 3.29 -16.21
C ASN A 100 -10.45 3.47 -15.96
N LYS A 101 -9.97 4.71 -15.87
CA LYS A 101 -8.57 5.03 -15.52
C LYS A 101 -8.20 4.48 -14.13
N SER A 102 -9.10 4.67 -13.17
CA SER A 102 -8.92 4.17 -11.82
C SER A 102 -8.88 2.64 -11.80
N MET A 103 -9.81 1.95 -12.49
CA MET A 103 -9.80 0.49 -12.61
C MET A 103 -8.50 -0.04 -13.23
N LYS A 104 -8.02 0.59 -14.31
CA LYS A 104 -6.76 0.23 -14.95
C LYS A 104 -5.57 0.36 -13.99
N SER A 105 -5.53 1.41 -13.18
CA SER A 105 -4.49 1.58 -12.16
C SER A 105 -4.49 0.46 -11.11
N LEU A 106 -5.67 -0.04 -10.73
CA LEU A 106 -5.80 -1.18 -9.81
C LEU A 106 -5.32 -2.48 -10.44
N GLU A 107 -5.61 -2.71 -11.73
CA GLU A 107 -5.14 -3.87 -12.49
C GLU A 107 -3.61 -3.85 -12.63
N GLU A 108 -3.04 -2.72 -13.05
CA GLU A 108 -1.58 -2.54 -13.17
C GLU A 108 -0.87 -2.77 -11.84
N TYR A 109 -1.46 -2.31 -10.74
CA TYR A 109 -0.94 -2.60 -9.41
C TYR A 109 -0.97 -4.09 -9.10
N GLY A 110 -2.06 -4.78 -9.40
CA GLY A 110 -2.16 -6.23 -9.23
C GLY A 110 -1.09 -7.00 -9.99
N GLU A 111 -0.83 -6.63 -11.25
CA GLU A 111 0.22 -7.24 -12.05
C GLU A 111 1.64 -6.96 -11.47
N LYS A 112 1.89 -5.75 -10.95
CA LYS A 112 3.15 -5.43 -10.26
C LYS A 112 3.34 -6.30 -9.02
N ARG A 113 2.27 -6.50 -8.23
CA ARG A 113 2.29 -7.36 -7.05
C ARG A 113 2.57 -8.82 -7.41
N PHE A 114 1.95 -9.31 -8.49
CA PHE A 114 2.17 -10.66 -8.98
C PHE A 114 3.63 -10.89 -9.37
N LYS A 115 4.23 -9.96 -10.13
CA LYS A 115 5.65 -10.01 -10.50
C LYS A 115 6.57 -10.00 -9.28
N ALA A 116 6.33 -9.12 -8.31
CA ALA A 116 7.14 -9.04 -7.09
C ALA A 116 7.11 -10.34 -6.27
N ILE A 117 5.97 -11.03 -6.24
CA ILE A 117 5.85 -12.33 -5.57
C ILE A 117 6.57 -13.44 -6.36
N ALA A 118 6.49 -13.42 -7.69
CA ALA A 118 7.25 -14.33 -8.53
C ALA A 118 8.77 -14.20 -8.32
N GLU A 119 9.26 -12.96 -8.14
CA GLU A 119 10.66 -12.69 -7.78
C GLU A 119 11.03 -13.26 -6.40
N MET A 120 10.12 -13.22 -5.41
CA MET A 120 10.34 -13.85 -4.11
C MET A 120 10.50 -15.38 -4.27
N LYS A 121 9.70 -16.02 -5.12
CA LYS A 121 9.80 -17.46 -5.43
C LYS A 121 11.13 -17.78 -6.10
N ALA A 122 11.54 -16.98 -7.08
CA ALA A 122 12.84 -17.12 -7.74
C ALA A 122 14.02 -16.96 -6.78
N ALA A 123 13.90 -16.08 -5.79
CA ALA A 123 14.86 -15.89 -4.70
C ALA A 123 14.75 -16.95 -3.58
N LYS A 124 13.97 -18.01 -3.77
CA LYS A 124 13.73 -19.12 -2.81
C LYS A 124 13.10 -18.66 -1.48
N ARG A 125 12.44 -17.50 -1.45
CA ARG A 125 11.71 -16.97 -0.30
C ARG A 125 10.27 -17.49 -0.28
N TYR A 126 10.11 -18.79 -0.24
CA TYR A 126 8.81 -19.46 -0.44
C TYR A 126 7.78 -19.09 0.62
N VAL A 127 8.18 -19.07 1.90
CA VAL A 127 7.26 -18.75 3.01
C VAL A 127 6.72 -17.32 2.88
N ASP A 128 7.61 -16.37 2.59
CA ASP A 128 7.21 -14.96 2.40
C ASP A 128 6.31 -14.80 1.17
N GLY A 129 6.66 -15.50 0.08
CA GLY A 129 5.87 -15.51 -1.16
C GLY A 129 4.47 -16.07 -0.95
N MET A 130 4.33 -17.20 -0.26
CA MET A 130 3.02 -17.79 0.06
C MET A 130 2.17 -16.86 0.93
N ALA A 131 2.74 -16.30 1.99
CA ALA A 131 2.04 -15.36 2.86
C ALA A 131 1.62 -14.08 2.11
N ALA A 132 2.46 -13.61 1.17
CA ALA A 132 2.11 -12.49 0.31
C ALA A 132 0.97 -12.85 -0.63
N MET A 133 1.02 -14.01 -1.32
CA MET A 133 -0.07 -14.46 -2.21
C MET A 133 -1.41 -14.56 -1.50
N GLN A 134 -1.46 -15.13 -0.30
CA GLN A 134 -2.70 -15.24 0.48
C GLN A 134 -3.31 -13.87 0.77
N ARG A 135 -2.48 -12.88 1.11
CA ARG A 135 -2.93 -11.49 1.33
C ARG A 135 -3.47 -10.86 0.05
N GLU A 136 -2.77 -11.06 -1.08
CA GLU A 136 -3.21 -10.49 -2.36
C GLU A 136 -4.50 -11.15 -2.86
N ILE A 137 -4.68 -12.47 -2.69
CA ILE A 137 -5.94 -13.16 -3.02
C ILE A 137 -7.13 -12.52 -2.28
N ALA A 138 -6.95 -12.22 -0.99
CA ALA A 138 -7.99 -11.57 -0.20
C ALA A 138 -8.24 -10.11 -0.64
N ALA A 139 -7.17 -9.36 -0.90
CA ALA A 139 -7.25 -7.95 -1.30
C ALA A 139 -7.90 -7.76 -2.68
N PHE A 140 -7.56 -8.62 -3.66
CA PHE A 140 -8.04 -8.57 -5.04
C PHE A 140 -9.25 -9.46 -5.32
N LYS A 141 -9.92 -9.96 -4.27
CA LYS A 141 -11.06 -10.86 -4.43
C LYS A 141 -12.12 -10.29 -5.38
N GLY A 142 -12.44 -11.04 -6.44
CA GLY A 142 -13.39 -10.66 -7.48
C GLY A 142 -12.76 -10.09 -8.76
N MET A 143 -11.46 -9.79 -8.77
CA MET A 143 -10.71 -9.42 -9.97
C MET A 143 -10.03 -10.66 -10.59
N ASP A 144 -9.77 -10.62 -11.89
CA ASP A 144 -9.12 -11.75 -12.57
C ASP A 144 -7.69 -12.03 -12.07
N ILE A 145 -6.99 -11.02 -11.60
CA ILE A 145 -5.67 -11.17 -10.98
C ILE A 145 -5.71 -12.06 -9.73
N SER A 146 -6.81 -12.06 -8.97
CA SER A 146 -6.98 -12.97 -7.82
C SER A 146 -6.88 -14.44 -8.24
N LYS A 147 -7.48 -14.79 -9.38
CA LYS A 147 -7.41 -16.16 -9.93
C LYS A 147 -5.98 -16.54 -10.32
N LYS A 148 -5.18 -15.58 -10.83
CA LYS A 148 -3.76 -15.83 -11.12
C LYS A 148 -2.98 -16.16 -9.84
N PHE A 149 -3.18 -15.39 -8.76
CA PHE A 149 -2.58 -15.69 -7.46
C PHE A 149 -3.00 -17.06 -6.92
N GLU A 150 -4.30 -17.40 -7.01
CA GLU A 150 -4.80 -18.71 -6.57
C GLU A 150 -4.17 -19.87 -7.34
N LYS A 151 -4.01 -19.73 -8.65
CA LYS A 151 -3.37 -20.72 -9.50
C LYS A 151 -1.89 -20.89 -9.12
N GLU A 152 -1.18 -19.79 -8.94
CA GLU A 152 0.24 -19.82 -8.57
C GLU A 152 0.48 -20.37 -7.16
N LEU A 153 -0.45 -20.16 -6.22
CA LEU A 153 -0.36 -20.68 -4.87
C LEU A 153 -0.48 -22.23 -4.83
N ARG A 154 -1.15 -22.81 -5.82
CA ARG A 154 -1.34 -24.27 -5.94
C ARG A 154 -0.22 -24.97 -6.71
N SER A 155 0.65 -24.22 -7.40
CA SER A 155 1.80 -24.72 -8.18
C SER A 155 3.05 -24.85 -7.31
#